data_b5772ee05ad0480a92c3e11097024ebb
#
_entry.id   b5772ee05ad0480a92c3e11097024ebb
#
_cell.length_a   1.000
_cell.length_b   1.000
_cell.length_c   1.000
_cell.angle_alpha   90.00
_cell.angle_beta   90.00
_cell.angle_gamma   90.00
#
_symmetry.space_group_name_H-M   'P 1'
#
loop_
_entity.id
_entity.type
_entity.pdbx_description
1 polymer ?
#
loop_
_entity_poly.entity_id
_entity_poly.type
_entity_poly.pdbx_seq_one_letter_code
_entity_poly.pdbx_strand_id
1 'polypeptide(L)'
;MRAVLSSMLFFIFSSTMAQEFKTDVSYKYMFSNKWDKAIQTYNFSRPFIETKQPLLIHGINASLSNIFKSSKRLKHGINLSYSYFKSSAENQNLNNNLNLHFFNLGYIFHYKNNEKAKGLYTDLIISAVSSGLFRNVNDEPFEYDDKKSKAFGIGGDLSIRAGYYLNLKNKIYLSPFVLVGYTPYIYSPNSEAVINQTKGLVSNDWNGIFTTQVGFTFHVTQQKND
;
A
#
# COMPACT_ATOMS: atom_id res chain seq x y z
N MET A 1 -5.59 -5.08 -17.45
CA MET A 1 -7.06 -5.03 -17.35
C MET A 1 -7.69 -6.39 -17.00
N ARG A 2 -7.41 -7.50 -17.73
CA ARG A 2 -7.99 -8.84 -17.45
C ARG A 2 -7.69 -9.36 -16.04
N ALA A 3 -6.47 -9.21 -15.53
CA ALA A 3 -6.10 -9.64 -14.18
C ALA A 3 -6.87 -8.90 -13.07
N VAL A 4 -7.08 -7.59 -13.22
CA VAL A 4 -7.87 -6.78 -12.28
C VAL A 4 -9.33 -7.20 -12.27
N LEU A 5 -9.89 -7.50 -13.46
CA LEU A 5 -11.27 -7.97 -13.59
C LEU A 5 -11.45 -9.36 -12.93
N SER A 6 -10.49 -10.27 -13.15
CA SER A 6 -10.50 -11.60 -12.50
C SER A 6 -10.38 -11.51 -10.99
N SER A 7 -9.54 -10.61 -10.47
CA SER A 7 -9.40 -10.38 -9.03
C SER A 7 -10.66 -9.79 -8.41
N MET A 8 -11.31 -8.85 -9.11
CA MET A 8 -12.61 -8.30 -8.68
C MET A 8 -13.71 -9.36 -8.67
N LEU A 9 -13.82 -10.18 -9.74
CA LEU A 9 -14.79 -11.27 -9.81
C LEU A 9 -14.55 -12.30 -8.69
N PHE A 10 -13.32 -12.71 -8.47
CA PHE A 10 -12.98 -13.63 -7.37
C PHE A 10 -13.34 -13.03 -6.01
N PHE A 11 -13.12 -11.72 -5.81
CA PHE A 11 -13.49 -11.03 -4.59
C PHE A 11 -15.01 -10.96 -4.39
N ILE A 12 -15.78 -10.72 -5.45
CA ILE A 12 -17.26 -10.71 -5.43
C ILE A 12 -17.79 -12.12 -5.10
N PHE A 13 -17.26 -13.18 -5.72
CA PHE A 13 -17.66 -14.55 -5.40
C PHE A 13 -17.32 -14.96 -3.96
N SER A 14 -16.16 -14.54 -3.44
CA SER A 14 -15.79 -14.82 -2.05
C SER A 14 -16.64 -14.05 -1.04
N SER A 15 -17.20 -12.89 -1.42
CA SER A 15 -18.04 -12.09 -0.53
C SER A 15 -19.38 -12.75 -0.20
N THR A 16 -19.91 -13.62 -1.06
CA THR A 16 -21.15 -14.38 -0.79
C THR A 16 -20.97 -15.42 0.32
N MET A 17 -19.74 -15.88 0.56
CA MET A 17 -19.40 -16.83 1.62
C MET A 17 -18.80 -16.15 2.86
N ALA A 18 -18.47 -14.87 2.78
CA ALA A 18 -17.85 -14.13 3.86
C ALA A 18 -18.86 -13.91 5.01
N GLN A 19 -18.42 -14.14 6.24
CA GLN A 19 -19.20 -13.85 7.43
C GLN A 19 -18.96 -12.45 7.97
N GLU A 20 -17.83 -11.85 7.61
CA GLU A 20 -17.46 -10.52 8.01
C GLU A 20 -16.78 -9.83 6.81
N PHE A 21 -17.27 -8.67 6.46
CA PHE A 21 -16.70 -7.80 5.47
C PHE A 21 -16.04 -6.61 6.15
N LYS A 22 -14.81 -6.28 5.78
CA LYS A 22 -14.05 -5.15 6.30
C LYS A 22 -13.64 -4.22 5.18
N THR A 23 -13.81 -2.92 5.41
CA THR A 23 -13.27 -1.86 4.54
C THR A 23 -12.40 -0.95 5.38
N ASP A 24 -11.16 -0.75 4.97
CA ASP A 24 -10.22 0.11 5.69
C ASP A 24 -9.88 1.35 4.88
N VAL A 25 -9.70 2.45 5.60
CA VAL A 25 -9.06 3.66 5.09
C VAL A 25 -8.00 4.09 6.10
N SER A 26 -6.78 4.34 5.64
CA SER A 26 -5.68 4.70 6.52
C SER A 26 -4.70 5.66 5.88
N TYR A 27 -4.01 6.38 6.73
CA TYR A 27 -2.79 7.10 6.40
C TYR A 27 -1.61 6.15 6.55
N LYS A 28 -0.72 6.12 5.55
CA LYS A 28 0.39 5.18 5.46
C LYS A 28 1.71 5.93 5.40
N TYR A 29 2.63 5.55 6.26
CA TYR A 29 4.03 5.93 6.20
C TYR A 29 4.85 4.82 5.59
N MET A 30 5.84 5.20 4.78
CA MET A 30 6.76 4.28 4.13
C MET A 30 8.20 4.72 4.35
N PHE A 31 9.07 3.76 4.61
CA PHE A 31 10.51 3.95 4.71
C PHE A 31 11.19 2.96 3.77
N SER A 32 11.96 3.45 2.83
CA SER A 32 12.65 2.66 1.83
C SER A 32 14.06 3.16 1.63
N ASN A 33 15.03 2.45 2.20
CA ASN A 33 16.42 2.91 2.21
C ASN A 33 16.98 3.19 0.80
N LYS A 34 16.64 2.36 -0.18
CA LYS A 34 17.12 2.52 -1.56
C LYS A 34 16.45 3.68 -2.29
N TRP A 35 15.13 3.77 -2.22
CA TRP A 35 14.42 4.86 -2.90
C TRP A 35 14.69 6.21 -2.27
N ASP A 36 14.80 6.26 -0.94
CA ASP A 36 15.17 7.47 -0.21
C ASP A 36 16.58 7.94 -0.61
N LYS A 37 17.53 7.00 -0.68
CA LYS A 37 18.90 7.28 -1.16
C LYS A 37 18.91 7.72 -2.64
N ALA A 38 18.11 7.12 -3.50
CA ALA A 38 18.00 7.51 -4.90
C ALA A 38 17.46 8.94 -5.04
N ILE A 39 16.43 9.33 -4.27
CA ILE A 39 15.89 10.69 -4.24
C ILE A 39 16.94 11.68 -3.70
N GLN A 40 17.67 11.31 -2.64
CA GLN A 40 18.76 12.14 -2.13
C GLN A 40 19.87 12.34 -3.15
N THR A 41 20.27 11.28 -3.88
CA THR A 41 21.24 11.33 -4.96
C THR A 41 20.77 12.24 -6.10
N TYR A 42 19.50 12.13 -6.48
CA TYR A 42 18.87 13.04 -7.45
C TYR A 42 19.00 14.50 -7.02
N ASN A 43 18.65 14.80 -5.78
CA ASN A 43 18.73 16.15 -5.22
C ASN A 43 20.16 16.68 -5.12
N PHE A 44 21.10 15.82 -4.75
CA PHE A 44 22.52 16.18 -4.65
C PHE A 44 23.16 16.47 -6.00
N SER A 45 22.83 15.67 -7.01
CA SER A 45 23.36 15.84 -8.37
C SER A 45 22.82 17.08 -9.11
N ARG A 46 21.81 17.74 -8.54
CA ARG A 46 21.15 18.94 -9.13
C ARG A 46 21.08 20.09 -8.12
N PRO A 47 22.24 20.66 -7.71
CA PRO A 47 22.29 21.72 -6.70
C PRO A 47 21.59 23.01 -7.14
N PHE A 48 21.45 23.22 -8.46
CA PHE A 48 20.78 24.39 -9.07
C PHE A 48 19.25 24.34 -8.98
N ILE A 49 18.64 23.20 -8.61
CA ILE A 49 17.20 23.11 -8.40
C ILE A 49 16.90 23.63 -7.00
N GLU A 50 16.15 24.72 -6.91
CA GLU A 50 15.78 25.37 -5.63
C GLU A 50 14.87 24.44 -4.80
N THR A 51 13.83 23.89 -5.42
CA THR A 51 12.91 22.98 -4.72
C THR A 51 13.38 21.54 -4.84
N LYS A 52 13.87 20.98 -3.74
CA LYS A 52 14.31 19.58 -3.69
C LYS A 52 13.13 18.62 -3.74
N GLN A 53 13.34 17.47 -4.39
CA GLN A 53 12.35 16.39 -4.43
C GLN A 53 12.14 15.82 -3.03
N PRO A 54 10.92 15.87 -2.46
CA PRO A 54 10.64 15.23 -1.17
C PRO A 54 10.74 13.72 -1.25
N LEU A 55 10.99 13.06 -0.10
CA LEU A 55 10.95 11.60 -0.01
C LEU A 55 9.50 11.08 -0.15
N LEU A 56 9.35 9.84 -0.63
CA LEU A 56 8.06 9.15 -0.76
C LEU A 56 7.60 8.55 0.58
N ILE A 57 7.46 9.37 1.62
CA ILE A 57 7.16 8.91 2.98
C ILE A 57 5.67 8.79 3.23
N HIS A 58 4.88 9.74 2.72
CA HIS A 58 3.47 9.93 3.08
C HIS A 58 2.55 9.40 1.99
N GLY A 59 1.57 8.60 2.39
CA GLY A 59 0.58 8.03 1.48
C GLY A 59 -0.75 7.71 2.13
N ILE A 60 -1.68 7.29 1.30
CA ILE A 60 -2.99 6.82 1.71
C ILE A 60 -3.13 5.35 1.33
N ASN A 61 -3.93 4.62 2.09
CA ASN A 61 -4.25 3.23 1.79
C ASN A 61 -5.75 2.99 1.95
N ALA A 62 -6.29 2.20 1.03
CA ALA A 62 -7.62 1.63 1.14
C ALA A 62 -7.53 0.12 1.00
N SER A 63 -8.30 -0.62 1.81
CA SER A 63 -8.34 -2.07 1.68
C SER A 63 -9.74 -2.66 1.88
N LEU A 64 -9.92 -3.86 1.33
CA LEU A 64 -11.13 -4.66 1.46
C LEU A 64 -10.72 -6.05 1.94
N SER A 65 -11.44 -6.59 2.93
CA SER A 65 -11.20 -7.95 3.40
C SER A 65 -12.50 -8.71 3.54
N ASN A 66 -12.48 -9.95 3.05
CA ASN A 66 -13.54 -10.93 3.27
C ASN A 66 -13.05 -11.96 4.27
N ILE A 67 -13.70 -12.05 5.42
CA ILE A 67 -13.34 -12.95 6.51
C ILE A 67 -14.32 -14.12 6.56
N PHE A 68 -13.77 -15.34 6.56
CA PHE A 68 -14.52 -16.59 6.66
C PHE A 68 -14.49 -17.12 8.10
N LYS A 69 -15.50 -17.90 8.48
CA LYS A 69 -15.53 -18.51 9.80
C LYS A 69 -14.62 -19.74 9.85
N SER A 70 -13.66 -19.71 10.75
CA SER A 70 -12.85 -20.88 11.06
C SER A 70 -13.14 -21.37 12.46
N SER A 71 -13.09 -20.46 13.44
CA SER A 71 -13.44 -20.73 14.83
C SER A 71 -14.05 -19.48 15.48
N LYS A 72 -14.44 -19.56 16.77
CA LYS A 72 -14.98 -18.41 17.49
C LYS A 72 -13.99 -17.26 17.60
N ARG A 73 -12.70 -17.55 17.80
CA ARG A 73 -11.64 -16.54 18.03
C ARG A 73 -10.74 -16.32 16.84
N LEU A 74 -10.40 -17.38 16.11
CA LEU A 74 -9.53 -17.30 14.94
C LEU A 74 -10.36 -17.44 13.68
N LYS A 75 -10.28 -16.47 12.82
CA LYS A 75 -10.89 -16.44 11.49
C LYS A 75 -9.81 -16.20 10.46
N HIS A 76 -10.09 -16.49 9.22
CA HIS A 76 -9.16 -16.25 8.12
C HIS A 76 -9.90 -15.69 6.91
N GLY A 77 -9.19 -15.12 5.97
CA GLY A 77 -9.83 -14.51 4.82
C GLY A 77 -8.85 -14.02 3.77
N ILE A 78 -9.39 -13.23 2.86
CA ILE A 78 -8.66 -12.61 1.76
C ILE A 78 -8.66 -11.10 1.97
N ASN A 79 -7.51 -10.47 1.74
CA ASN A 79 -7.31 -9.04 1.80
C ASN A 79 -6.85 -8.51 0.45
N LEU A 80 -7.47 -7.43 0.01
CA LEU A 80 -7.07 -6.66 -1.16
C LEU A 80 -6.79 -5.24 -0.70
N SER A 81 -5.60 -4.69 -0.99
CA SER A 81 -5.30 -3.31 -0.63
C SER A 81 -4.61 -2.54 -1.75
N TYR A 82 -4.84 -1.25 -1.75
CA TYR A 82 -4.22 -0.29 -2.64
C TYR A 82 -3.64 0.85 -1.83
N SER A 83 -2.39 1.21 -2.10
CA SER A 83 -1.72 2.36 -1.48
C SER A 83 -1.18 3.29 -2.55
N TYR A 84 -1.24 4.59 -2.26
CA TYR A 84 -0.75 5.64 -3.13
C TYR A 84 0.13 6.60 -2.35
N PHE A 85 1.31 6.88 -2.91
CA PHE A 85 2.27 7.86 -2.39
C PHE A 85 2.59 8.87 -3.50
N LYS A 86 2.71 10.13 -3.13
CA LYS A 86 3.09 11.20 -4.05
C LYS A 86 4.22 12.01 -3.45
N SER A 87 5.18 12.36 -4.30
CA SER A 87 6.22 13.33 -4.01
C SER A 87 6.30 14.31 -5.17
N SER A 88 6.19 15.59 -4.91
CA SER A 88 6.18 16.65 -5.92
C SER A 88 7.22 17.71 -5.57
N ALA A 89 8.02 18.11 -6.56
CA ALA A 89 8.88 19.26 -6.51
C ALA A 89 8.44 20.24 -7.61
N GLU A 90 7.96 21.40 -7.23
CA GLU A 90 7.47 22.42 -8.15
C GLU A 90 8.32 23.70 -8.00
N ASN A 91 8.75 24.23 -9.12
CA ASN A 91 9.45 25.50 -9.24
C ASN A 91 8.88 26.22 -10.47
N GLN A 92 9.19 27.50 -10.68
CA GLN A 92 8.68 28.31 -11.81
C GLN A 92 8.83 27.61 -13.18
N ASN A 93 9.88 26.81 -13.34
CA ASN A 93 10.21 26.13 -14.62
C ASN A 93 10.31 24.60 -14.52
N LEU A 94 10.13 24.02 -13.33
CA LEU A 94 10.26 22.59 -13.11
C LEU A 94 9.07 22.05 -12.35
N ASN A 95 8.39 21.09 -12.93
CA ASN A 95 7.39 20.28 -12.23
C ASN A 95 7.80 18.81 -12.32
N ASN A 96 8.27 18.24 -11.21
CA ASN A 96 8.71 16.88 -11.10
C ASN A 96 7.84 16.10 -10.12
N ASN A 97 7.05 15.19 -10.64
CA ASN A 97 6.12 14.37 -9.86
C ASN A 97 6.55 12.91 -9.86
N LEU A 98 6.73 12.35 -8.68
CA LEU A 98 6.87 10.92 -8.44
C LEU A 98 5.58 10.38 -7.83
N ASN A 99 4.98 9.39 -8.47
CA ASN A 99 3.78 8.71 -8.01
C ASN A 99 4.09 7.22 -7.84
N LEU A 100 3.88 6.71 -6.65
CA LEU A 100 4.13 5.31 -6.32
C LEU A 100 2.82 4.65 -5.91
N HIS A 101 2.50 3.57 -6.57
CA HIS A 101 1.30 2.78 -6.36
C HIS A 101 1.70 1.39 -5.87
N PHE A 102 1.01 0.89 -4.85
CA PHE A 102 1.08 -0.50 -4.44
C PHE A 102 -0.29 -1.14 -4.55
N PHE A 103 -0.31 -2.35 -5.06
CA PHE A 103 -1.46 -3.22 -5.07
C PHE A 103 -1.08 -4.53 -4.38
N ASN A 104 -1.78 -4.87 -3.29
CA ASN A 104 -1.50 -6.06 -2.51
C ASN A 104 -2.70 -6.99 -2.54
N LEU A 105 -2.44 -8.26 -2.81
CA LEU A 105 -3.40 -9.35 -2.66
C LEU A 105 -2.84 -10.31 -1.61
N GLY A 106 -3.57 -10.52 -0.52
CA GLY A 106 -3.07 -11.27 0.62
C GLY A 106 -4.09 -12.15 1.29
N TYR A 107 -3.56 -12.95 2.19
CA TYR A 107 -4.31 -13.79 3.11
C TYR A 107 -4.24 -13.17 4.50
N ILE A 108 -5.39 -13.09 5.18
CA ILE A 108 -5.52 -12.50 6.51
C ILE A 108 -5.92 -13.55 7.53
N PHE A 109 -5.19 -13.60 8.64
CA PHE A 109 -5.56 -14.31 9.85
C PHE A 109 -6.05 -13.29 10.86
N HIS A 110 -7.32 -13.38 11.22
CA HIS A 110 -7.98 -12.47 12.13
C HIS A 110 -8.20 -13.13 13.47
N TYR A 111 -7.56 -12.61 14.51
CA TYR A 111 -7.74 -13.07 15.89
C TYR A 111 -8.48 -12.03 16.72
N LYS A 112 -9.54 -12.45 17.40
CA LYS A 112 -10.32 -11.63 18.30
C LYS A 112 -10.17 -12.13 19.73
N ASN A 113 -9.69 -11.27 20.62
CA ASN A 113 -9.43 -11.66 22.02
C ASN A 113 -10.70 -11.98 22.81
N ASN A 114 -11.83 -11.38 22.45
CA ASN A 114 -13.09 -11.60 23.15
C ASN A 114 -14.21 -11.90 22.13
N GLU A 115 -15.10 -12.85 22.48
CA GLU A 115 -16.29 -13.16 21.65
C GLU A 115 -17.34 -12.03 21.70
N LYS A 116 -17.24 -11.10 22.68
CA LYS A 116 -18.13 -9.95 22.84
C LYS A 116 -18.00 -8.98 21.64
N ALA A 117 -19.05 -8.18 21.45
CA ALA A 117 -19.12 -7.19 20.37
C ALA A 117 -18.08 -6.06 20.46
N LYS A 118 -17.41 -5.90 21.61
CA LYS A 118 -16.34 -4.91 21.85
C LYS A 118 -15.05 -5.63 22.24
N GLY A 119 -13.90 -5.17 21.81
CA GLY A 119 -12.63 -5.73 22.24
C GLY A 119 -11.50 -5.54 21.24
N LEU A 120 -10.31 -5.90 21.69
CA LEU A 120 -9.11 -5.91 20.87
C LEU A 120 -9.15 -7.03 19.83
N TYR A 121 -8.60 -6.75 18.65
CA TYR A 121 -8.31 -7.75 17.65
C TYR A 121 -6.90 -7.56 17.09
N THR A 122 -6.38 -8.62 16.51
CA THR A 122 -5.10 -8.60 15.79
C THR A 122 -5.27 -9.32 14.46
N ASP A 123 -4.75 -8.72 13.38
CA ASP A 123 -4.67 -9.35 12.07
C ASP A 123 -3.20 -9.60 11.72
N LEU A 124 -2.90 -10.78 11.21
CA LEU A 124 -1.68 -11.10 10.50
C LEU A 124 -2.03 -11.18 9.01
N ILE A 125 -1.35 -10.40 8.18
CA ILE A 125 -1.61 -10.32 6.73
C ILE A 125 -0.33 -10.70 5.99
N ILE A 126 -0.43 -11.67 5.08
CA ILE A 126 0.65 -12.09 4.20
C ILE A 126 0.19 -11.84 2.77
N SER A 127 0.92 -11.02 2.02
CA SER A 127 0.48 -10.54 0.70
C SER A 127 1.55 -10.69 -0.38
N ALA A 128 1.11 -10.95 -1.60
CA ALA A 128 1.85 -10.62 -2.80
C ALA A 128 1.65 -9.13 -3.09
N VAL A 129 2.72 -8.46 -3.48
CA VAL A 129 2.75 -7.02 -3.72
C VAL A 129 3.14 -6.76 -5.15
N SER A 130 2.40 -5.89 -5.83
CA SER A 130 2.80 -5.28 -7.09
C SER A 130 2.96 -3.77 -6.89
N SER A 131 4.03 -3.19 -7.41
CA SER A 131 4.25 -1.74 -7.36
C SER A 131 4.37 -1.13 -8.75
N GLY A 132 3.98 0.13 -8.88
CA GLY A 132 4.17 0.96 -10.05
C GLY A 132 4.70 2.32 -9.65
N LEU A 133 5.95 2.63 -10.02
CA LEU A 133 6.55 3.94 -9.85
C LEU A 133 6.46 4.69 -11.18
N PHE A 134 5.85 5.86 -11.15
CA PHE A 134 5.67 6.72 -12.31
C PHE A 134 6.29 8.07 -12.03
N ARG A 135 7.08 8.55 -12.97
CA ARG A 135 7.63 9.89 -12.95
C ARG A 135 7.08 10.69 -14.11
N ASN A 136 6.69 11.92 -13.83
CA ASN A 136 6.30 12.91 -14.80
C ASN A 136 7.10 14.19 -14.55
N VAL A 137 7.88 14.62 -15.53
CA VAL A 137 8.68 15.84 -15.47
C VAL A 137 8.20 16.78 -16.55
N ASN A 138 7.86 18.00 -16.15
CA ASN A 138 7.63 19.11 -17.05
C ASN A 138 8.77 20.09 -16.82
N ASP A 139 9.73 20.12 -17.71
CA ASP A 139 10.93 20.97 -17.63
C ASP A 139 11.04 21.79 -18.92
N GLU A 140 10.86 23.09 -18.80
CA GLU A 140 11.18 24.03 -19.86
C GLU A 140 12.43 24.83 -19.37
N PRO A 141 13.61 24.50 -19.65
CA PRO A 141 14.29 24.58 -20.95
C PRO A 141 15.15 23.34 -21.30
N PHE A 142 15.11 22.30 -20.51
CA PHE A 142 15.88 21.09 -20.78
C PHE A 142 14.99 20.02 -21.43
N GLU A 143 15.10 19.86 -22.75
CA GLU A 143 14.50 18.73 -23.46
C GLU A 143 15.13 17.40 -23.01
N TYR A 144 14.66 16.84 -21.90
CA TYR A 144 14.89 15.44 -21.60
C TYR A 144 13.95 14.61 -22.48
N ASP A 145 14.50 13.71 -23.27
CA ASP A 145 13.77 12.82 -24.19
C ASP A 145 12.66 12.00 -23.53
N ASP A 146 12.74 11.77 -22.20
CA ASP A 146 11.78 10.99 -21.45
C ASP A 146 11.06 11.83 -20.39
N LYS A 147 10.09 12.65 -20.84
CA LYS A 147 9.19 13.40 -19.93
C LYS A 147 8.38 12.48 -19.00
N LYS A 148 8.23 11.20 -19.35
CA LYS A 148 7.51 10.18 -18.59
C LYS A 148 8.34 8.92 -18.51
N SER A 149 8.65 8.48 -17.29
CA SER A 149 9.32 7.21 -17.05
C SER A 149 8.54 6.38 -16.02
N LYS A 150 8.67 5.06 -16.09
CA LYS A 150 7.96 4.13 -15.24
C LYS A 150 8.80 2.92 -14.87
N ALA A 151 8.61 2.41 -13.67
CA ALA A 151 9.15 1.13 -13.23
C ALA A 151 8.06 0.32 -12.54
N PHE A 152 8.09 -0.99 -12.71
CA PHE A 152 7.18 -1.90 -12.05
C PHE A 152 7.97 -2.85 -11.17
N GLY A 153 7.37 -3.25 -10.05
CA GLY A 153 7.99 -4.17 -9.12
C GLY A 153 6.99 -5.20 -8.60
N ILE A 154 7.54 -6.32 -8.15
CA ILE A 154 6.80 -7.40 -7.49
C ILE A 154 7.54 -7.83 -6.23
N GLY A 155 6.80 -8.26 -5.21
CA GLY A 155 7.39 -8.68 -3.94
C GLY A 155 6.39 -9.37 -3.04
N GLY A 156 6.78 -9.55 -1.78
CA GLY A 156 5.94 -10.08 -0.72
C GLY A 156 5.93 -9.15 0.49
N ASP A 157 4.79 -9.04 1.16
CA ASP A 157 4.59 -8.22 2.36
C ASP A 157 4.08 -9.07 3.52
N LEU A 158 4.58 -8.76 4.70
CA LEU A 158 4.11 -9.30 5.98
C LEU A 158 3.69 -8.13 6.86
N SER A 159 2.43 -8.11 7.27
CA SER A 159 1.90 -7.02 8.08
C SER A 159 1.15 -7.52 9.30
N ILE A 160 1.29 -6.80 10.42
CA ILE A 160 0.56 -7.03 11.65
C ILE A 160 -0.28 -5.79 11.94
N ARG A 161 -1.57 -5.99 12.20
CA ARG A 161 -2.53 -4.96 12.58
C ARG A 161 -3.02 -5.23 13.99
N ALA A 162 -3.15 -4.19 14.79
CA ALA A 162 -3.88 -4.21 16.05
C ALA A 162 -4.98 -3.13 16.01
N GLY A 163 -6.18 -3.48 16.45
CA GLY A 163 -7.30 -2.55 16.46
C GLY A 163 -8.31 -2.87 17.55
N TYR A 164 -9.28 -1.98 17.70
CA TYR A 164 -10.31 -2.09 18.72
C TYR A 164 -11.71 -1.92 18.14
N TYR A 165 -12.60 -2.90 18.35
CA TYR A 165 -13.99 -2.86 17.92
C TYR A 165 -14.82 -1.88 18.75
N LEU A 166 -15.38 -0.87 18.11
CA LEU A 166 -16.40 0.01 18.61
C LEU A 166 -17.73 -0.34 17.93
N ASN A 167 -18.71 -0.77 18.71
CA ASN A 167 -20.04 -1.07 18.16
C ASN A 167 -20.77 0.26 17.88
N LEU A 168 -21.12 0.52 16.62
CA LEU A 168 -21.91 1.69 16.22
C LEU A 168 -23.41 1.38 16.26
N LYS A 169 -23.81 0.27 15.66
CA LYS A 169 -25.22 -0.18 15.55
C LYS A 169 -25.20 -1.66 15.18
N ASN A 170 -26.34 -2.33 15.37
CA ASN A 170 -26.51 -3.76 15.08
C ASN A 170 -25.64 -4.22 13.87
N LYS A 171 -24.62 -5.06 14.15
CA LYS A 171 -23.73 -5.69 13.17
C LYS A 171 -22.75 -4.77 12.42
N ILE A 172 -22.71 -3.48 12.74
CA ILE A 172 -21.79 -2.50 12.15
C ILE A 172 -20.83 -2.04 13.24
N TYR A 173 -19.53 -2.17 12.97
CA TYR A 173 -18.47 -1.77 13.88
C TYR A 173 -17.54 -0.79 13.18
N LEU A 174 -17.07 0.19 13.93
CA LEU A 174 -15.94 1.02 13.57
C LEU A 174 -14.74 0.59 14.42
N SER A 175 -13.58 0.50 13.82
CA SER A 175 -12.37 0.06 14.55
C SER A 175 -11.20 0.94 14.18
N PRO A 176 -10.74 1.80 15.08
CA PRO A 176 -9.42 2.40 14.92
C PRO A 176 -8.36 1.31 14.96
N PHE A 177 -7.31 1.45 14.15
CA PHE A 177 -6.23 0.49 14.11
C PHE A 177 -4.87 1.14 13.85
N VAL A 178 -3.84 0.41 14.24
CA VAL A 178 -2.45 0.62 13.84
C VAL A 178 -1.97 -0.64 13.13
N LEU A 179 -1.20 -0.47 12.06
CA LEU A 179 -0.59 -1.56 11.32
C LEU A 179 0.89 -1.28 11.12
N VAL A 180 1.69 -2.31 11.26
CA VAL A 180 3.12 -2.33 10.91
C VAL A 180 3.32 -3.39 9.85
N GLY A 181 3.99 -3.05 8.77
CA GLY A 181 4.26 -3.93 7.64
C GLY A 181 5.72 -3.90 7.23
N TYR A 182 6.18 -5.02 6.75
CA TYR A 182 7.51 -5.17 6.19
C TYR A 182 7.45 -5.96 4.88
N THR A 183 7.91 -5.33 3.82
CA THR A 183 8.15 -5.95 2.52
C THR A 183 9.65 -6.23 2.45
N PRO A 184 10.10 -7.46 2.76
CA PRO A 184 11.53 -7.78 2.89
C PRO A 184 12.28 -7.57 1.59
N TYR A 185 11.61 -7.81 0.49
CA TYR A 185 12.14 -7.53 -0.84
C TYR A 185 11.00 -7.22 -1.81
N ILE A 186 11.23 -6.20 -2.60
CA ILE A 186 10.47 -5.92 -3.81
C ILE A 186 11.47 -5.84 -4.96
N TYR A 187 11.27 -6.65 -5.97
CA TYR A 187 12.06 -6.59 -7.19
C TYR A 187 11.44 -5.53 -8.11
N SER A 188 12.10 -4.41 -8.25
CA SER A 188 11.64 -3.28 -9.06
C SER A 188 12.77 -2.79 -9.96
N PRO A 189 13.05 -3.51 -11.09
CA PRO A 189 14.09 -3.11 -12.02
C PRO A 189 13.81 -1.70 -12.56
N ASN A 190 14.88 -0.93 -12.72
CA ASN A 190 14.86 0.45 -13.21
C ASN A 190 14.21 1.49 -12.27
N SER A 191 13.81 1.15 -11.04
CA SER A 191 13.23 2.15 -10.14
C SER A 191 14.19 3.28 -9.80
N GLU A 192 15.47 2.98 -9.56
CA GLU A 192 16.51 4.00 -9.34
C GLU A 192 16.74 4.86 -10.58
N ALA A 193 16.75 4.24 -11.78
CA ALA A 193 16.89 4.97 -13.04
C ALA A 193 15.71 5.93 -13.26
N VAL A 194 14.49 5.51 -12.93
CA VAL A 194 13.30 6.38 -12.97
C VAL A 194 13.45 7.56 -11.99
N ILE A 195 13.89 7.31 -10.76
CA ILE A 195 14.08 8.35 -9.74
C ILE A 195 15.21 9.31 -10.14
N ASN A 196 16.34 8.81 -10.64
CA ASN A 196 17.53 9.61 -10.98
C ASN A 196 17.52 10.17 -12.40
N GLN A 197 16.54 9.80 -13.23
CA GLN A 197 16.52 10.15 -14.67
C GLN A 197 17.78 9.71 -15.41
N THR A 198 18.30 8.54 -15.08
CA THR A 198 19.48 7.99 -15.75
C THR A 198 19.07 6.92 -16.75
N LYS A 199 19.55 7.03 -18.00
CA LYS A 199 19.33 6.00 -19.03
C LYS A 199 20.33 4.86 -18.83
N GLY A 200 19.86 3.60 -18.96
CA GLY A 200 20.73 2.44 -19.13
C GLY A 200 21.32 1.81 -17.85
N LEU A 201 21.01 2.30 -16.67
CA LEU A 201 21.39 1.63 -15.43
C LEU A 201 20.34 0.54 -15.12
N VAL A 202 20.62 -0.68 -15.56
CA VAL A 202 19.88 -1.86 -15.07
C VAL A 202 20.50 -2.22 -13.72
N SER A 203 19.91 -1.78 -12.63
CA SER A 203 20.29 -2.25 -11.30
C SER A 203 19.38 -3.41 -10.92
N ASN A 204 19.95 -4.45 -10.29
CA ASN A 204 19.20 -5.52 -9.66
C ASN A 204 18.58 -4.97 -8.36
N ASP A 205 17.45 -4.27 -8.50
CA ASP A 205 16.87 -3.48 -7.43
C ASP A 205 15.94 -4.30 -6.55
N TRP A 206 16.55 -5.07 -5.65
CA TRP A 206 15.87 -5.59 -4.47
C TRP A 206 15.82 -4.50 -3.42
N ASN A 207 14.62 -4.15 -2.99
CA ASN A 207 14.40 -3.10 -2.01
C ASN A 207 13.56 -3.63 -0.84
N GLY A 208 14.04 -3.38 0.38
CA GLY A 208 13.26 -3.58 1.60
C GLY A 208 12.44 -2.33 1.92
N ILE A 209 11.16 -2.52 2.24
CA ILE A 209 10.26 -1.42 2.58
C ILE A 209 9.63 -1.71 3.94
N PHE A 210 9.73 -0.75 4.84
CA PHE A 210 9.02 -0.74 6.11
C PHE A 210 7.85 0.23 6.03
N THR A 211 6.67 -0.19 6.52
CA THR A 211 5.48 0.65 6.51
C THR A 211 4.80 0.68 7.86
N THR A 212 4.21 1.83 8.20
CA THR A 212 3.29 1.96 9.32
C THR A 212 2.00 2.60 8.83
N GLN A 213 0.86 2.22 9.42
CA GLN A 213 -0.44 2.77 9.06
C GLN A 213 -1.26 3.07 10.31
N VAL A 214 -2.03 4.15 10.24
CA VAL A 214 -3.04 4.49 11.24
C VAL A 214 -4.34 4.79 10.50
N GLY A 215 -5.44 4.19 10.94
CA GLY A 215 -6.70 4.37 10.22
C GLY A 215 -7.90 3.77 10.94
N PHE A 216 -8.96 3.63 10.16
CA PHE A 216 -10.23 3.08 10.61
C PHE A 216 -10.67 1.95 9.70
N THR A 217 -11.25 0.92 10.32
CA THR A 217 -11.92 -0.19 9.64
C THR A 217 -13.40 -0.13 9.91
N PHE A 218 -14.21 -0.22 8.87
CA PHE A 218 -15.64 -0.52 8.95
C PHE A 218 -15.83 -2.01 8.80
N HIS A 219 -16.54 -2.62 9.77
CA HIS A 219 -16.86 -4.04 9.74
C HIS A 219 -18.37 -4.22 9.63
N VAL A 220 -18.78 -5.12 8.75
CA VAL A 220 -20.16 -5.59 8.64
C VAL A 220 -20.16 -7.09 8.83
N THR A 221 -20.89 -7.58 9.84
CA THR A 221 -21.01 -9.01 10.09
C THR A 221 -22.35 -9.52 9.57
N GLN A 222 -22.32 -10.58 8.76
CA GLN A 222 -23.54 -11.30 8.37
C GLN A 222 -23.90 -12.29 9.47
N GLN A 223 -25.13 -12.21 9.96
CA GLN A 223 -25.67 -13.25 10.84
C GLN A 223 -26.22 -14.36 9.95
N LYS A 224 -25.71 -15.58 10.10
CA LYS A 224 -26.47 -16.73 9.67
C LYS A 224 -27.71 -16.79 10.56
N ASN A 225 -28.90 -16.74 9.98
CA ASN A 225 -30.10 -17.17 10.68
C ASN A 225 -29.91 -18.68 10.88
N ASP A 226 -29.60 -19.09 12.10
CA ASP A 226 -29.68 -20.48 12.54
C ASP A 226 -31.14 -20.88 12.68
#